data_bfefae7593cc32ff6a60eebc70e74a1e
#
_entry.id   bfefae7593cc32ff6a60eebc70e74a1e
#
_cell.length_a   1.000
_cell.length_b   1.000
_cell.length_c   1.000
_cell.angle_alpha   90.00
_cell.angle_beta   90.00
_cell.angle_gamma   90.00
#
_symmetry.space_group_name_H-M   'P 1'
#
loop_
_entity.id
_entity.type
_entity.pdbx_description
1 polymer ?
#
loop_
_entity_poly.entity_id
_entity_poly.type
_entity_poly.pdbx_seq_one_letter_code
_entity_poly.pdbx_strand_id
1 'polypeptide(L)'
;DIIALTREMAKKRTMLTVSWSLTRQQHGEQPFWAVTALAAMLGQMGKPGGGVAYGYTITNYLGNNVFKMPYAPLPQGKNLVTDFIPVARVSDMLLNPGQKFDYDGREYTYPDIDMIYWAGGNPFHHHQDLGRLRKAWEKPSTVVVNEWCWNALARHADIILPCTTTLERQDIGMTPRDPFVISMDKAIEPVGEAKNDYDIFAGIARRMNTEDSFTEGRSAEDWQKWIWEQSCKRCLLYTSD
;
A
#
# COMPACT_ATOMS: atom_id res chain seq x y z
N ASP A 1 30.16 11.06 -21.62
CA ASP A 1 29.98 9.81 -20.89
C ASP A 1 28.61 9.17 -21.13
N ILE A 2 27.48 9.93 -21.05
CA ILE A 2 26.12 9.42 -21.33
C ILE A 2 26.01 8.88 -22.77
N ILE A 3 26.51 9.63 -23.76
CA ILE A 3 26.50 9.20 -25.16
C ILE A 3 27.31 7.91 -25.36
N ALA A 4 28.50 7.83 -24.74
CA ALA A 4 29.34 6.65 -24.83
C ALA A 4 28.66 5.43 -24.23
N LEU A 5 28.05 5.57 -23.04
CA LEU A 5 27.29 4.53 -22.38
C LEU A 5 26.11 4.05 -23.24
N THR A 6 25.33 4.98 -23.78
CA THR A 6 24.18 4.64 -24.65
C THR A 6 24.59 3.88 -25.90
N ARG A 7 25.71 4.27 -26.51
CA ARG A 7 26.30 3.55 -27.66
C ARG A 7 26.82 2.16 -27.30
N GLU A 8 27.31 1.99 -26.08
CA GLU A 8 27.72 0.68 -25.57
C GLU A 8 26.51 -0.22 -25.31
N MET A 9 25.43 0.31 -24.72
CA MET A 9 24.17 -0.38 -24.51
C MET A 9 23.60 -0.90 -25.85
N ALA A 10 23.70 -0.11 -26.93
CA ALA A 10 23.20 -0.50 -28.25
C ALA A 10 23.94 -1.72 -28.85
N LYS A 11 25.19 -1.96 -28.44
CA LYS A 11 26.02 -3.08 -28.91
C LYS A 11 25.83 -4.37 -28.13
N LYS A 12 25.16 -4.29 -26.97
CA LYS A 12 25.01 -5.43 -26.05
C LYS A 12 23.52 -5.72 -25.80
N ARG A 13 23.25 -6.91 -25.28
CA ARG A 13 21.92 -7.20 -24.74
C ARG A 13 21.79 -6.41 -23.42
N THR A 14 20.83 -5.51 -23.39
CA THR A 14 20.68 -4.56 -22.29
C THR A 14 19.27 -4.59 -21.75
N MET A 15 19.13 -4.82 -20.46
CA MET A 15 17.92 -4.60 -19.69
C MET A 15 18.07 -3.32 -18.88
N LEU A 16 17.09 -2.43 -19.01
CA LEU A 16 17.03 -1.19 -18.25
C LEU A 16 16.11 -1.38 -17.05
N THR A 17 16.51 -0.91 -15.91
CA THR A 17 15.68 -0.92 -14.69
C THR A 17 15.73 0.41 -14.00
N VAL A 18 14.64 0.77 -13.35
CA VAL A 18 14.49 2.02 -12.59
C VAL A 18 13.85 1.76 -11.25
N SER A 19 14.17 2.58 -10.27
CA SER A 19 13.59 2.50 -8.93
C SER A 19 12.19 3.09 -8.88
N TRP A 20 11.32 2.51 -8.07
CA TRP A 20 9.99 3.06 -7.78
C TRP A 20 10.03 4.42 -7.10
N SER A 21 11.12 4.72 -6.41
CA SER A 21 11.31 6.00 -5.73
C SER A 21 11.27 7.21 -6.68
N LEU A 22 11.48 7.00 -7.99
CA LEU A 22 11.36 8.06 -8.99
C LEU A 22 9.96 8.67 -9.07
N THR A 23 8.92 7.93 -8.65
CA THR A 23 7.55 8.47 -8.55
C THR A 23 7.39 9.57 -7.49
N ARG A 24 8.33 9.68 -6.55
CA ARG A 24 8.27 10.62 -5.42
C ARG A 24 8.90 11.99 -5.71
N GLN A 25 8.85 12.41 -6.95
CA GLN A 25 9.37 13.71 -7.39
C GLN A 25 8.38 14.37 -8.37
N GLN A 26 8.56 15.65 -8.62
CA GLN A 26 7.79 16.35 -9.64
C GLN A 26 8.03 15.67 -11.00
N HIS A 27 6.95 15.39 -11.73
CA HIS A 27 6.98 14.68 -13.02
C HIS A 27 7.66 13.30 -12.94
N GLY A 28 7.49 12.59 -11.81
CA GLY A 28 8.13 11.30 -11.55
C GLY A 28 7.71 10.18 -12.51
N GLU A 29 6.64 10.34 -13.27
CA GLU A 29 6.21 9.44 -14.33
C GLU A 29 7.13 9.48 -15.57
N GLN A 30 7.75 10.63 -15.85
CA GLN A 30 8.54 10.84 -17.07
C GLN A 30 9.78 9.93 -17.19
N PRO A 31 10.55 9.66 -16.11
CA PRO A 31 11.64 8.69 -16.19
C PRO A 31 11.23 7.31 -16.68
N PHE A 32 10.03 6.83 -16.30
CA PHE A 32 9.53 5.53 -16.77
C PHE A 32 9.23 5.53 -18.26
N TRP A 33 8.64 6.61 -18.77
CA TRP A 33 8.44 6.77 -20.21
C TRP A 33 9.75 6.87 -20.96
N ALA A 34 10.70 7.67 -20.47
CA ALA A 34 12.00 7.84 -21.10
C ALA A 34 12.78 6.52 -21.17
N VAL A 35 12.77 5.71 -20.10
CA VAL A 35 13.44 4.40 -20.08
C VAL A 35 12.77 3.41 -21.05
N THR A 36 11.45 3.43 -21.14
CA THR A 36 10.71 2.60 -22.10
C THR A 36 11.05 2.98 -23.54
N ALA A 37 11.07 4.29 -23.84
CA ALA A 37 11.46 4.80 -25.14
C ALA A 37 12.92 4.42 -25.47
N LEU A 38 13.83 4.59 -24.53
CA LEU A 38 15.25 4.21 -24.71
C LEU A 38 15.40 2.71 -25.01
N ALA A 39 14.71 1.84 -24.26
CA ALA A 39 14.75 0.40 -24.53
C ALA A 39 14.22 0.03 -25.91
N ALA A 40 13.18 0.71 -26.38
CA ALA A 40 12.66 0.57 -27.73
C ALA A 40 13.66 1.03 -28.80
N MET A 41 14.26 2.21 -28.60
CA MET A 41 15.30 2.75 -29.50
C MET A 41 16.55 1.86 -29.57
N LEU A 42 16.91 1.21 -28.48
CA LEU A 42 18.00 0.25 -28.43
C LEU A 42 17.64 -1.10 -29.10
N GLY A 43 16.38 -1.29 -29.54
CA GLY A 43 15.88 -2.52 -30.13
C GLY A 43 15.90 -3.71 -29.16
N GLN A 44 15.71 -3.45 -27.85
CA GLN A 44 15.81 -4.46 -26.82
C GLN A 44 14.43 -5.00 -26.36
N MET A 45 13.34 -4.33 -26.74
CA MET A 45 11.98 -4.76 -26.35
C MET A 45 11.65 -6.14 -26.92
N GLY A 46 11.08 -7.00 -26.08
CA GLY A 46 10.68 -8.37 -26.44
C GLY A 46 11.83 -9.37 -26.55
N LYS A 47 13.08 -8.98 -26.33
CA LYS A 47 14.23 -9.90 -26.34
C LYS A 47 14.43 -10.50 -24.94
N PRO A 48 14.69 -11.81 -24.82
CA PRO A 48 15.05 -12.42 -23.52
C PRO A 48 16.27 -11.74 -22.89
N GLY A 49 16.13 -11.24 -21.67
CA GLY A 49 17.17 -10.49 -20.96
C GLY A 49 17.43 -9.08 -21.48
N GLY A 50 16.53 -8.53 -22.31
CA GLY A 50 16.53 -7.14 -22.78
C GLY A 50 15.28 -6.39 -22.36
N GLY A 51 15.13 -5.14 -22.81
CA GLY A 51 13.95 -4.31 -22.59
C GLY A 51 13.97 -3.55 -21.28
N VAL A 52 12.78 -3.38 -20.70
CA VAL A 52 12.59 -2.69 -19.41
C VAL A 52 12.11 -3.67 -18.36
N ALA A 53 12.74 -3.65 -17.19
CA ALA A 53 12.29 -4.38 -16.03
C ALA A 53 12.00 -3.39 -14.88
N TYR A 54 10.76 -3.39 -14.45
CA TYR A 54 10.27 -2.58 -13.36
C TYR A 54 9.75 -3.46 -12.24
N GLY A 55 10.31 -3.31 -11.05
CA GLY A 55 9.95 -4.18 -9.92
C GLY A 55 10.28 -5.67 -10.17
N TYR A 56 11.30 -5.95 -10.96
CA TYR A 56 11.74 -7.30 -11.28
C TYR A 56 12.07 -8.07 -10.00
N THR A 57 11.49 -9.25 -9.85
CA THR A 57 11.53 -10.11 -8.65
C THR A 57 10.84 -9.54 -7.39
N ILE A 58 10.70 -8.24 -7.25
CA ILE A 58 10.06 -7.62 -6.09
C ILE A 58 8.56 -7.89 -6.07
N THR A 59 7.92 -7.90 -7.23
CA THR A 59 6.47 -8.10 -7.35
C THR A 59 6.08 -9.53 -7.71
N ASN A 60 7.01 -10.43 -7.87
CA ASN A 60 6.85 -11.85 -8.28
C ASN A 60 5.98 -12.11 -9.52
N TYR A 61 5.52 -11.06 -10.21
CA TYR A 61 4.80 -11.20 -11.48
C TYR A 61 5.73 -11.17 -12.69
N LEU A 62 6.93 -10.65 -12.51
CA LEU A 62 7.92 -10.45 -13.55
C LEU A 62 9.15 -11.30 -13.27
N GLY A 63 9.54 -12.11 -14.22
CA GLY A 63 10.78 -12.88 -14.19
C GLY A 63 10.77 -14.13 -13.31
N ASN A 64 9.69 -14.41 -12.62
CA ASN A 64 9.53 -15.61 -11.81
C ASN A 64 8.36 -16.47 -12.32
N ASN A 65 8.66 -17.73 -12.58
CA ASN A 65 7.65 -18.73 -12.92
C ASN A 65 7.14 -19.40 -11.63
N VAL A 66 6.63 -18.60 -10.70
CA VAL A 66 6.15 -19.08 -9.40
C VAL A 66 4.67 -19.40 -9.47
N PHE A 67 4.28 -20.50 -8.85
CA PHE A 67 2.87 -20.81 -8.64
C PHE A 67 2.22 -19.72 -7.78
N LYS A 68 1.15 -19.13 -8.29
CA LYS A 68 0.42 -18.07 -7.60
C LYS A 68 -0.77 -18.66 -6.86
N MET A 69 -0.74 -18.58 -5.55
CA MET A 69 -1.85 -19.04 -4.71
C MET A 69 -3.02 -18.04 -4.76
N PRO A 70 -4.23 -18.47 -5.03
CA PRO A 70 -5.42 -17.62 -5.01
C PRO A 70 -5.95 -17.40 -3.57
N TYR A 71 -5.17 -16.75 -2.74
CA TYR A 71 -5.59 -16.48 -1.36
C TYR A 71 -6.90 -15.70 -1.29
N ALA A 72 -7.71 -16.02 -0.30
CA ALA A 72 -8.95 -15.31 -0.03
C ALA A 72 -8.64 -13.96 0.64
N PRO A 73 -9.19 -12.84 0.14
CA PRO A 73 -9.16 -11.58 0.86
C PRO A 73 -10.22 -11.58 1.96
N LEU A 74 -10.07 -10.69 2.93
CA LEU A 74 -11.17 -10.34 3.84
C LEU A 74 -12.36 -9.76 3.05
N PRO A 75 -13.60 -9.94 3.51
CA PRO A 75 -14.76 -9.32 2.90
C PRO A 75 -14.58 -7.79 2.84
N GLN A 76 -14.82 -7.19 1.68
CA GLN A 76 -14.66 -5.74 1.48
C GLN A 76 -15.96 -4.96 1.67
N GLY A 77 -17.09 -5.65 1.76
CA GLY A 77 -18.38 -4.99 1.81
C GLY A 77 -18.68 -4.15 0.55
N LYS A 78 -19.55 -3.17 0.70
CA LYS A 78 -19.91 -2.21 -0.36
C LYS A 78 -19.34 -0.84 0.00
N ASN A 79 -18.49 -0.30 -0.86
CA ASN A 79 -18.04 1.09 -0.72
C ASN A 79 -19.18 2.04 -1.08
N LEU A 80 -19.57 2.88 -0.11
CA LEU A 80 -20.62 3.90 -0.29
C LEU A 80 -20.02 5.27 -0.70
N VAL A 81 -18.69 5.43 -0.60
CA VAL A 81 -17.99 6.67 -0.97
C VAL A 81 -17.69 6.63 -2.45
N THR A 82 -18.14 7.63 -3.18
CA THR A 82 -17.93 7.78 -4.63
C THR A 82 -16.82 8.75 -4.98
N ASP A 83 -16.40 9.58 -4.03
CA ASP A 83 -15.32 10.53 -4.21
C ASP A 83 -13.98 9.80 -4.41
N PHE A 84 -13.17 10.34 -5.30
CA PHE A 84 -11.89 9.78 -5.65
C PHE A 84 -10.81 10.85 -5.60
N ILE A 85 -9.74 10.57 -4.84
CA ILE A 85 -8.57 11.45 -4.72
C ILE A 85 -7.30 10.66 -5.02
N PRO A 86 -6.51 11.05 -6.01
CA PRO A 86 -5.19 10.47 -6.22
C PRO A 86 -4.30 10.64 -4.98
N VAL A 87 -3.53 9.62 -4.63
CA VAL A 87 -2.65 9.66 -3.44
C VAL A 87 -1.73 10.87 -3.42
N ALA A 88 -1.20 11.28 -4.57
CA ALA A 88 -0.32 12.46 -4.69
C ALA A 88 -1.04 13.80 -4.45
N ARG A 89 -2.37 13.81 -4.40
CA ARG A 89 -3.20 15.02 -4.26
C ARG A 89 -3.72 15.26 -2.84
N VAL A 90 -3.27 14.50 -1.84
CA VAL A 90 -3.72 14.68 -0.45
C VAL A 90 -3.49 16.10 0.06
N SER A 91 -2.30 16.68 -0.19
CA SER A 91 -2.03 18.07 0.20
C SER A 91 -2.91 19.08 -0.54
N ASP A 92 -3.19 18.83 -1.83
CA ASP A 92 -4.07 19.71 -2.63
C ASP A 92 -5.49 19.66 -2.09
N MET A 93 -6.01 18.48 -1.82
CA MET A 93 -7.34 18.27 -1.25
C MET A 93 -7.53 19.04 0.06
N LEU A 94 -6.61 18.86 0.99
CA LEU A 94 -6.71 19.49 2.31
C LEU A 94 -6.57 21.02 2.27
N LEU A 95 -5.81 21.55 1.31
CA LEU A 95 -5.60 23.00 1.18
C LEU A 95 -6.67 23.71 0.34
N ASN A 96 -7.39 22.98 -0.51
CA ASN A 96 -8.31 23.57 -1.47
C ASN A 96 -9.65 22.81 -1.52
N PRO A 97 -10.39 22.69 -0.40
CA PRO A 97 -11.70 22.03 -0.41
C PRO A 97 -12.64 22.72 -1.39
N GLY A 98 -13.42 21.94 -2.13
CA GLY A 98 -14.37 22.41 -3.14
C GLY A 98 -13.73 22.80 -4.49
N GLN A 99 -12.41 22.83 -4.62
CA GLN A 99 -11.75 23.09 -5.89
C GLN A 99 -11.88 21.90 -6.84
N LYS A 100 -12.12 22.19 -8.12
CA LYS A 100 -12.11 21.20 -9.18
C LYS A 100 -10.70 20.85 -9.63
N PHE A 101 -10.49 19.61 -10.04
CA PHE A 101 -9.23 19.15 -10.62
C PHE A 101 -9.47 18.09 -11.69
N ASP A 102 -8.59 18.07 -12.68
CA ASP A 102 -8.62 17.05 -13.73
C ASP A 102 -7.71 15.87 -13.37
N TYR A 103 -8.22 14.67 -13.59
CA TYR A 103 -7.44 13.45 -13.47
C TYR A 103 -7.97 12.38 -14.43
N ASP A 104 -7.07 11.80 -15.22
CA ASP A 104 -7.36 10.72 -16.18
C ASP A 104 -8.56 11.03 -17.11
N GLY A 105 -8.60 12.26 -17.63
CA GLY A 105 -9.63 12.72 -18.57
C GLY A 105 -11.01 12.97 -17.92
N ARG A 106 -11.08 13.06 -16.60
CA ARG A 106 -12.29 13.37 -15.85
C ARG A 106 -12.07 14.53 -14.89
N GLU A 107 -13.13 15.30 -14.65
CA GLU A 107 -13.14 16.34 -13.63
C GLU A 107 -13.66 15.80 -12.30
N TYR A 108 -12.98 16.11 -11.22
CA TYR A 108 -13.33 15.78 -9.84
C TYR A 108 -13.34 17.04 -8.98
N THR A 109 -13.90 16.93 -7.79
CA THR A 109 -13.92 18.02 -6.80
C THR A 109 -13.31 17.53 -5.50
N TYR A 110 -12.45 18.32 -4.87
CA TYR A 110 -11.91 17.98 -3.56
C TYR A 110 -12.98 18.07 -2.50
N PRO A 111 -13.19 17.00 -1.70
CA PRO A 111 -14.06 17.08 -0.52
C PRO A 111 -13.46 17.98 0.55
N ASP A 112 -14.32 18.47 1.43
CA ASP A 112 -13.92 19.15 2.66
C ASP A 112 -13.69 18.09 3.74
N ILE A 113 -12.46 17.98 4.23
CA ILE A 113 -12.03 16.95 5.18
C ILE A 113 -11.82 17.59 6.54
N ASP A 114 -12.65 17.24 7.49
CA ASP A 114 -12.55 17.71 8.87
C ASP A 114 -11.74 16.78 9.78
N MET A 115 -11.71 15.47 9.49
CA MET A 115 -10.96 14.48 10.27
C MET A 115 -10.08 13.62 9.37
N ILE A 116 -8.85 13.36 9.81
CA ILE A 116 -7.97 12.33 9.25
C ILE A 116 -7.88 11.19 10.25
N TYR A 117 -8.15 9.96 9.81
CA TYR A 117 -7.78 8.75 10.52
C TYR A 117 -6.75 7.99 9.68
N TRP A 118 -5.53 7.86 10.19
CA TRP A 118 -4.45 7.20 9.45
C TRP A 118 -4.01 5.91 10.13
N ALA A 119 -4.16 4.81 9.45
CA ALA A 119 -3.73 3.49 9.91
C ALA A 119 -2.84 2.83 8.84
N GLY A 120 -1.61 2.54 9.19
CA GLY A 120 -0.61 1.95 8.31
C GLY A 120 0.08 2.95 7.37
N GLY A 121 1.36 2.77 7.18
CA GLY A 121 2.21 3.67 6.41
C GLY A 121 2.48 5.01 7.11
N ASN A 122 3.26 5.88 6.48
CA ASN A 122 3.62 7.18 7.04
C ASN A 122 3.68 8.22 5.91
N PRO A 123 2.72 9.16 5.83
CA PRO A 123 2.67 10.16 4.75
C PRO A 123 3.89 11.08 4.77
N PHE A 124 4.47 11.35 5.93
CA PHE A 124 5.68 12.18 6.04
C PHE A 124 6.96 11.50 5.53
N HIS A 125 6.88 10.21 5.16
CA HIS A 125 7.97 9.47 4.51
C HIS A 125 7.68 9.15 3.04
N HIS A 126 6.41 9.16 2.63
CA HIS A 126 5.98 8.69 1.31
C HIS A 126 5.51 9.81 0.38
N HIS A 127 5.01 10.93 0.91
CA HIS A 127 4.49 12.01 0.08
C HIS A 127 5.59 13.00 -0.34
N GLN A 128 5.32 13.67 -1.44
CA GLN A 128 6.13 14.75 -1.97
C GLN A 128 5.83 16.05 -1.21
N ASP A 129 6.77 17.03 -1.30
CA ASP A 129 6.63 18.38 -0.73
C ASP A 129 6.14 18.35 0.72
N LEU A 130 6.98 17.82 1.60
CA LEU A 130 6.65 17.70 3.03
C LEU A 130 6.37 19.06 3.69
N GLY A 131 6.95 20.14 3.19
CA GLY A 131 6.67 21.49 3.68
C GLY A 131 5.22 21.91 3.41
N ARG A 132 4.68 21.55 2.26
CA ARG A 132 3.29 21.77 1.89
C ARG A 132 2.36 20.80 2.62
N LEU A 133 2.76 19.54 2.74
CA LEU A 133 2.01 18.53 3.48
C LEU A 133 1.80 18.95 4.93
N ARG A 134 2.82 19.48 5.62
CA ARG A 134 2.68 19.96 7.00
C ARG A 134 1.60 21.03 7.12
N LYS A 135 1.60 22.02 6.22
CA LYS A 135 0.57 23.08 6.19
C LYS A 135 -0.83 22.51 5.91
N ALA A 136 -0.91 21.53 5.04
CA ALA A 136 -2.16 20.83 4.73
C ALA A 136 -2.67 20.03 5.94
N TRP A 137 -1.77 19.42 6.68
CA TRP A 137 -2.08 18.59 7.85
C TRP A 137 -2.65 19.36 9.04
N GLU A 138 -2.44 20.68 9.06
CA GLU A 138 -3.00 21.59 10.05
C GLU A 138 -4.46 22.00 9.74
N LYS A 139 -5.04 21.58 8.60
CA LYS A 139 -6.39 21.99 8.20
C LYS A 139 -7.51 21.19 8.85
N PRO A 140 -7.45 19.86 8.89
CA PRO A 140 -8.45 19.08 9.61
C PRO A 140 -8.49 19.43 11.09
N SER A 141 -9.68 19.37 11.68
CA SER A 141 -9.86 19.67 13.11
C SER A 141 -9.26 18.56 14.00
N THR A 142 -9.13 17.35 13.49
CA THR A 142 -8.66 16.19 14.27
C THR A 142 -7.87 15.23 13.39
N VAL A 143 -6.73 14.80 13.90
CA VAL A 143 -5.89 13.75 13.29
C VAL A 143 -5.72 12.60 14.28
N VAL A 144 -6.23 11.44 13.92
CA VAL A 144 -6.10 10.19 14.68
C VAL A 144 -5.17 9.25 13.93
N VAL A 145 -4.26 8.60 14.64
CA VAL A 145 -3.33 7.63 14.04
C VAL A 145 -3.21 6.35 14.85
N ASN A 146 -3.13 5.21 14.17
CA ASN A 146 -2.60 3.99 14.76
C ASN A 146 -1.11 3.95 14.49
N GLU A 147 -0.30 3.91 15.55
CA GLU A 147 1.15 3.92 15.38
C GLU A 147 1.86 3.16 16.52
N TRP A 148 2.92 2.47 16.17
CA TRP A 148 3.69 1.66 17.10
C TRP A 148 4.91 2.39 17.69
N CYS A 149 5.29 3.54 17.12
CA CYS A 149 6.42 4.33 17.60
C CYS A 149 6.24 5.84 17.37
N TRP A 150 7.02 6.66 18.05
CA TRP A 150 7.05 8.11 17.91
C TRP A 150 7.78 8.56 16.63
N ASN A 151 7.21 8.30 15.48
CA ASN A 151 7.72 8.76 14.20
C ASN A 151 7.16 10.14 13.81
N ALA A 152 7.42 10.59 12.57
CA ALA A 152 6.96 11.90 12.11
C ALA A 152 5.42 11.99 12.05
N LEU A 153 4.71 10.91 11.68
CA LEU A 153 3.25 10.91 11.64
C LEU A 153 2.66 11.05 13.04
N ALA A 154 3.13 10.25 14.01
CA ALA A 154 2.66 10.31 15.38
C ALA A 154 2.85 11.71 15.99
N ARG A 155 3.94 12.40 15.64
CA ARG A 155 4.22 13.77 16.13
C ARG A 155 3.34 14.86 15.50
N HIS A 156 2.57 14.53 14.47
CA HIS A 156 1.62 15.43 13.80
C HIS A 156 0.17 14.95 13.99
N ALA A 157 -0.10 14.14 15.00
CA ALA A 157 -1.42 13.65 15.33
C ALA A 157 -1.92 14.27 16.65
N ASP A 158 -3.23 14.41 16.78
CA ASP A 158 -3.89 14.84 18.00
C ASP A 158 -4.16 13.64 18.93
N ILE A 159 -4.48 12.50 18.34
CA ILE A 159 -4.77 11.26 19.06
C ILE A 159 -3.92 10.13 18.47
N ILE A 160 -3.18 9.46 19.32
CA ILE A 160 -2.38 8.29 18.96
C ILE A 160 -2.95 7.07 19.66
N LEU A 161 -3.31 6.07 18.89
CA LEU A 161 -3.73 4.77 19.38
C LEU A 161 -2.56 3.80 19.19
N PRO A 162 -1.91 3.36 20.28
CA PRO A 162 -0.75 2.50 20.16
C PRO A 162 -1.16 1.14 19.62
N CYS A 163 -0.52 0.73 18.52
CA CYS A 163 -0.79 -0.54 17.86
C CYS A 163 0.39 -1.51 17.97
N THR A 164 0.08 -2.81 17.89
CA THR A 164 1.08 -3.87 17.99
C THR A 164 1.89 -4.00 16.71
N THR A 165 3.14 -4.40 16.86
CA THR A 165 3.97 -4.89 15.77
C THR A 165 3.63 -6.35 15.45
N THR A 166 4.17 -6.88 14.36
CA THR A 166 4.01 -8.30 13.98
C THR A 166 4.61 -9.28 14.98
N LEU A 167 5.55 -8.84 15.83
CA LEU A 167 6.14 -9.68 16.88
C LEU A 167 5.20 -9.85 18.09
N GLU A 168 4.25 -8.95 18.26
CA GLU A 168 3.36 -8.86 19.43
C GLU A 168 2.00 -9.51 19.20
N ARG A 169 1.76 -10.08 18.01
CA ARG A 169 0.52 -10.76 17.67
C ARG A 169 0.76 -12.01 16.83
N GLN A 170 -0.21 -12.90 16.85
CA GLN A 170 -0.29 -13.99 15.89
C GLN A 170 -0.83 -13.47 14.56
N ASP A 171 -0.27 -13.93 13.45
CA ASP A 171 -0.71 -13.53 12.13
C ASP A 171 -0.38 -14.62 11.09
N ILE A 172 -0.81 -14.43 9.85
CA ILE A 172 -0.46 -15.27 8.70
C ILE A 172 0.23 -14.42 7.65
N GLY A 173 1.48 -14.74 7.37
CA GLY A 173 2.21 -14.15 6.25
C GLY A 173 1.86 -14.86 4.95
N MET A 174 1.17 -14.18 4.04
CA MET A 174 0.86 -14.69 2.72
C MET A 174 0.80 -13.57 1.67
N THR A 175 1.08 -13.92 0.44
CA THR A 175 0.92 -13.03 -0.71
C THR A 175 0.55 -13.84 -1.95
N PRO A 176 -0.34 -13.35 -2.83
CA PRO A 176 -0.65 -14.06 -4.08
C PRO A 176 0.53 -14.16 -5.05
N ARG A 177 1.68 -13.61 -4.67
CA ARG A 177 2.90 -13.56 -5.48
C ARG A 177 3.95 -14.58 -5.05
N ASP A 178 3.67 -15.31 -3.98
CA ASP A 178 4.58 -16.27 -3.37
C ASP A 178 3.81 -17.55 -3.04
N PRO A 179 4.38 -18.76 -3.28
CA PRO A 179 3.73 -20.02 -2.93
C PRO A 179 3.81 -20.34 -1.44
N PHE A 180 4.52 -19.54 -0.66
CA PHE A 180 4.71 -19.82 0.77
C PHE A 180 3.64 -19.14 1.61
N VAL A 181 3.20 -19.88 2.63
CA VAL A 181 2.40 -19.37 3.74
C VAL A 181 3.23 -19.52 5.01
N ILE A 182 3.35 -18.43 5.75
CA ILE A 182 4.18 -18.38 6.95
C ILE A 182 3.27 -18.21 8.17
N SER A 183 3.33 -19.12 9.12
CA SER A 183 2.77 -18.90 10.45
C SER A 183 3.64 -17.87 11.16
N MET A 184 3.04 -16.80 11.60
CA MET A 184 3.71 -15.70 12.32
C MET A 184 3.24 -15.76 13.77
N ASP A 185 3.90 -16.59 14.57
CA ASP A 185 3.55 -16.75 15.97
C ASP A 185 3.96 -15.52 16.79
N LYS A 186 3.14 -15.16 17.76
CA LYS A 186 3.45 -14.10 18.71
C LYS A 186 4.74 -14.42 19.46
N ALA A 187 5.74 -13.55 19.34
CA ALA A 187 7.05 -13.73 19.95
C ALA A 187 7.19 -13.03 21.30
N ILE A 188 6.49 -11.91 21.51
CA ILE A 188 6.50 -11.11 22.74
C ILE A 188 5.08 -10.65 23.09
N GLU A 189 4.86 -10.30 24.35
CA GLU A 189 3.62 -9.66 24.75
C GLU A 189 3.54 -8.20 24.22
N PRO A 190 2.33 -7.68 23.94
CA PRO A 190 2.17 -6.29 23.56
C PRO A 190 2.83 -5.34 24.55
N VAL A 191 3.54 -4.34 24.04
CA VAL A 191 4.22 -3.34 24.86
C VAL A 191 3.23 -2.29 25.36
N GLY A 192 3.18 -2.09 26.66
CA GLY A 192 2.32 -1.07 27.29
C GLY A 192 0.84 -1.30 27.02
N GLU A 193 0.17 -0.31 26.43
CA GLU A 193 -1.26 -0.35 26.13
C GLU A 193 -1.54 -0.67 24.63
N ALA A 194 -0.53 -1.14 23.88
CA ALA A 194 -0.68 -1.45 22.47
C ALA A 194 -1.72 -2.55 22.24
N LYS A 195 -2.54 -2.38 21.22
CA LYS A 195 -3.57 -3.33 20.79
C LYS A 195 -3.42 -3.62 19.30
N ASN A 196 -3.92 -4.77 18.87
CA ASN A 196 -3.98 -5.05 17.44
C ASN A 196 -4.87 -4.01 16.74
N ASP A 197 -4.54 -3.61 15.52
CA ASP A 197 -5.37 -2.70 14.75
C ASP A 197 -6.83 -3.19 14.64
N TYR A 198 -7.01 -4.50 14.48
CA TYR A 198 -8.34 -5.11 14.47
C TYR A 198 -9.12 -4.82 15.75
N ASP A 199 -8.51 -4.97 16.91
CA ASP A 199 -9.15 -4.75 18.22
C ASP A 199 -9.43 -3.25 18.46
N ILE A 200 -8.55 -2.37 17.95
CA ILE A 200 -8.76 -0.92 17.98
C ILE A 200 -10.02 -0.58 17.17
N PHE A 201 -10.12 -1.06 15.93
CA PHE A 201 -11.29 -0.79 15.08
C PHE A 201 -12.56 -1.46 15.60
N ALA A 202 -12.49 -2.68 16.12
CA ALA A 202 -13.64 -3.33 16.77
C ALA A 202 -14.12 -2.53 17.98
N GLY A 203 -13.21 -1.99 18.78
CA GLY A 203 -13.55 -1.12 19.90
C GLY A 203 -14.20 0.21 19.49
N ILE A 204 -13.82 0.78 18.35
CA ILE A 204 -14.47 1.95 17.75
C ILE A 204 -15.86 1.56 17.23
N ALA A 205 -15.97 0.47 16.47
CA ALA A 205 -17.21 -0.02 15.92
C ALA A 205 -18.26 -0.32 17.01
N ARG A 206 -17.82 -0.88 18.14
CA ARG A 206 -18.67 -1.10 19.33
C ARG A 206 -19.28 0.20 19.84
N ARG A 207 -18.50 1.26 19.96
CA ARG A 207 -18.98 2.58 20.40
C ARG A 207 -19.89 3.26 19.39
N MET A 208 -19.77 2.88 18.13
CA MET A 208 -20.64 3.32 17.03
C MET A 208 -21.87 2.42 16.83
N ASN A 209 -22.06 1.38 17.65
CA ASN A 209 -23.12 0.36 17.50
C ASN A 209 -23.07 -0.37 16.15
N THR A 210 -21.88 -0.60 15.60
CA THR A 210 -21.65 -1.28 14.32
C THR A 210 -20.69 -2.48 14.46
N GLU A 211 -20.45 -2.96 15.67
CA GLU A 211 -19.48 -4.03 15.94
C GLU A 211 -19.81 -5.31 15.18
N ASP A 212 -21.07 -5.75 15.22
CA ASP A 212 -21.51 -6.96 14.53
C ASP A 212 -21.31 -6.87 13.01
N SER A 213 -21.51 -5.70 12.45
CA SER A 213 -21.30 -5.44 11.03
C SER A 213 -19.80 -5.44 10.66
N PHE A 214 -18.93 -5.02 11.58
CA PHE A 214 -17.49 -4.98 11.37
C PHE A 214 -16.85 -6.34 11.61
N THR A 215 -17.18 -7.00 12.72
CA THR A 215 -16.52 -8.23 13.15
C THR A 215 -17.17 -9.49 12.60
N GLU A 216 -18.45 -9.44 12.23
CA GLU A 216 -19.30 -10.61 11.97
C GLU A 216 -19.22 -11.66 13.11
N GLY A 217 -19.03 -11.19 14.36
CA GLY A 217 -18.86 -12.03 15.54
C GLY A 217 -17.53 -12.79 15.63
N ARG A 218 -16.52 -12.42 14.83
CA ARG A 218 -15.21 -13.11 14.78
C ARG A 218 -14.14 -12.33 15.52
N SER A 219 -13.25 -13.05 16.18
CA SER A 219 -11.96 -12.52 16.68
C SER A 219 -10.94 -12.39 15.52
N ALA A 220 -9.78 -11.79 15.80
CA ALA A 220 -8.68 -11.73 14.85
C ALA A 220 -8.22 -13.15 14.43
N GLU A 221 -8.14 -14.08 15.39
CA GLU A 221 -7.76 -15.49 15.14
C GLU A 221 -8.83 -16.21 14.33
N ASP A 222 -10.12 -15.95 14.56
CA ASP A 222 -11.20 -16.53 13.77
C ASP A 222 -11.19 -16.04 12.33
N TRP A 223 -10.82 -14.76 12.12
CA TRP A 223 -10.61 -14.25 10.78
C TRP A 223 -9.42 -14.90 10.07
N GLN A 224 -8.32 -15.15 10.78
CA GLN A 224 -7.16 -15.87 10.22
C GLN A 224 -7.55 -17.29 9.79
N LYS A 225 -8.27 -18.01 10.63
CA LYS A 225 -8.80 -19.36 10.29
C LYS A 225 -9.73 -19.29 9.08
N TRP A 226 -10.64 -18.33 9.06
CA TRP A 226 -11.56 -18.14 7.95
C TRP A 226 -10.83 -17.86 6.63
N ILE A 227 -9.85 -16.96 6.63
CA ILE A 227 -9.03 -16.65 5.44
C ILE A 227 -8.33 -17.92 4.96
N TRP A 228 -7.74 -18.67 5.86
CA TRP A 228 -7.08 -19.93 5.54
C TRP A 228 -8.05 -20.93 4.91
N GLU A 229 -9.17 -21.20 5.54
CA GLU A 229 -10.21 -22.12 5.04
C GLU A 229 -10.75 -21.69 3.65
N GLN A 230 -11.01 -20.40 3.45
CA GLN A 230 -11.46 -19.90 2.16
C GLN A 230 -10.35 -20.00 1.09
N SER A 231 -9.11 -19.81 1.47
CA SER A 231 -7.97 -19.99 0.58
C SER A 231 -7.80 -21.47 0.16
N CYS A 232 -7.93 -22.38 1.10
CA CYS A 232 -7.92 -23.82 0.81
C CYS A 232 -9.04 -24.22 -0.16
N LYS A 233 -10.27 -23.71 0.03
CA LYS A 233 -11.39 -23.96 -0.89
C LYS A 233 -11.13 -23.43 -2.31
N ARG A 234 -10.37 -22.37 -2.47
CA ARG A 234 -9.97 -21.82 -3.78
C ARG A 234 -8.81 -22.59 -4.41
N CYS A 235 -8.02 -23.24 -3.60
CA CYS A 235 -6.84 -23.96 -4.03
C CYS A 235 -7.19 -25.46 -4.15
N LEU A 236 -7.37 -25.94 -5.37
CA LEU A 236 -7.66 -27.37 -5.67
C LEU A 236 -6.58 -28.35 -5.20
N LEU A 237 -5.51 -27.90 -4.55
CA LEU A 237 -4.40 -28.72 -4.06
C LEU A 237 -4.68 -29.39 -2.71
N TYR A 238 -5.80 -29.09 -2.06
CA TYR A 238 -6.16 -29.67 -0.76
C TYR A 238 -7.32 -30.65 -0.82
N THR A 239 -7.58 -31.25 -1.95
CA THR A 239 -8.59 -32.31 -2.10
C THR A 239 -7.98 -33.69 -2.31
N SER A 240 -6.80 -33.97 -1.79
CA SER A 240 -6.29 -35.31 -1.66
C SER A 240 -6.03 -35.59 -0.19
N ASP A 241 -6.86 -36.43 0.37
CA ASP A 241 -6.62 -37.15 1.62
C ASP A 241 -5.26 -37.89 1.59
#